data_3461bf56fde1820b0e306761ca26d2ce
#
_entry.id   3461bf56fde1820b0e306761ca26d2ce
#
_cell.length_a   1.000
_cell.length_b   1.000
_cell.length_c   1.000
_cell.angle_alpha   90.00
_cell.angle_beta   90.00
_cell.angle_gamma   90.00
#
_symmetry.space_group_name_H-M   'P 1'
#
loop_
_entity.id
_entity.type
_entity.pdbx_description
1 polymer ?
#
loop_
_entity_poly.entity_id
_entity_poly.type
_entity_poly.pdbx_seq_one_letter_code
_entity_poly.pdbx_strand_id
1 'polypeptide(L)'
;VCSSDLSLIVRTRENKKIETIGDFLELVKPFTGKDKEKKFLAQAFQALRIEVNDEMRALKEMLQQTLQVLKPGGRLVVITYHSLEDRLVKNFLKTGNFEGKSEQDFFGNVQTPFRMVNNKVIVPSDEEIERNPRSRSAKLRIAEKK
;
A
#
# COMPACT_ATOMS: atom_id res chain seq x y z
N VAL A 1 11.02 -5.42 6.13
CA VAL A 1 12.29 -5.91 5.58
C VAL A 1 13.32 -4.83 5.83
N CYS A 2 14.38 -5.15 6.54
CA CYS A 2 15.43 -4.16 6.82
C CYS A 2 16.63 -4.32 5.86
N SER A 3 17.53 -3.36 5.93
CA SER A 3 18.72 -3.32 5.05
C SER A 3 19.61 -4.57 5.18
N SER A 4 19.69 -5.17 6.38
CA SER A 4 20.45 -6.40 6.64
C SER A 4 19.87 -7.61 5.93
N ASP A 5 18.54 -7.74 5.88
CA ASP A 5 17.85 -8.86 5.25
C ASP A 5 18.11 -8.85 3.74
N LEU A 6 17.99 -7.67 3.12
CA LEU A 6 18.26 -7.48 1.70
C LEU A 6 19.72 -7.76 1.36
N SER A 7 20.67 -7.29 2.18
CA SER A 7 22.10 -7.55 1.98
C SER A 7 22.43 -9.03 2.03
N LEU A 8 21.78 -9.81 2.90
CA LEU A 8 21.97 -11.24 2.94
C LEU A 8 21.44 -11.93 1.69
N ILE A 9 20.22 -11.57 1.24
CA ILE A 9 19.63 -12.11 0.02
C ILE A 9 20.56 -11.86 -1.17
N VAL A 10 21.06 -10.62 -1.31
CA VAL A 10 21.96 -10.25 -2.42
C VAL A 10 23.24 -11.08 -2.40
N ARG A 11 23.93 -11.19 -1.25
CA ARG A 11 25.17 -11.98 -1.12
C ARG A 11 24.95 -13.47 -1.38
N THR A 12 23.82 -14.01 -0.88
CA THR A 12 23.56 -15.45 -1.02
C THR A 12 23.26 -15.83 -2.46
N ARG A 13 22.49 -15.02 -3.19
CA ARG A 13 22.15 -15.32 -4.59
C ARG A 13 23.35 -15.32 -5.53
N GLU A 14 24.46 -14.67 -5.16
CA GLU A 14 25.72 -14.70 -5.92
C GLU A 14 26.40 -16.09 -5.85
N ASN A 15 26.22 -16.81 -4.74
CA ASN A 15 26.86 -18.09 -4.49
C ASN A 15 25.91 -19.29 -4.62
N LYS A 16 24.65 -19.12 -4.25
CA LYS A 16 23.60 -20.15 -4.32
C LYS A 16 22.33 -19.56 -4.84
N LYS A 17 21.77 -20.12 -5.91
CA LYS A 17 20.45 -19.73 -6.41
C LYS A 17 19.38 -20.01 -5.37
N ILE A 18 18.44 -19.05 -5.24
CA ILE A 18 17.23 -19.19 -4.43
C ILE A 18 16.12 -19.59 -5.40
N GLU A 19 15.81 -20.88 -5.50
CA GLU A 19 14.85 -21.40 -6.49
C GLU A 19 13.53 -21.81 -5.87
N THR A 20 13.54 -22.13 -4.58
CA THR A 20 12.34 -22.58 -3.86
C THR A 20 12.00 -21.69 -2.68
N ILE A 21 10.75 -21.80 -2.23
CA ILE A 21 10.33 -21.19 -0.94
C ILE A 21 11.17 -21.72 0.21
N GLY A 22 11.55 -23.01 0.19
CA GLY A 22 12.43 -23.62 1.18
C GLY A 22 13.79 -22.93 1.26
N ASP A 23 14.44 -22.68 0.13
CA ASP A 23 15.73 -21.95 0.09
C ASP A 23 15.60 -20.55 0.69
N PHE A 24 14.48 -19.86 0.38
CA PHE A 24 14.21 -18.53 0.94
C PHE A 24 13.98 -18.58 2.46
N LEU A 25 13.22 -19.56 2.95
CA LEU A 25 12.95 -19.71 4.38
C LEU A 25 14.23 -20.02 5.16
N GLU A 26 15.09 -20.91 4.65
CA GLU A 26 16.39 -21.19 5.25
C GLU A 26 17.27 -19.95 5.34
N LEU A 27 17.28 -19.16 4.27
CA LEU A 27 18.07 -17.93 4.18
C LEU A 27 17.64 -16.88 5.21
N VAL A 28 16.34 -16.68 5.40
CA VAL A 28 15.82 -15.65 6.31
C VAL A 28 15.70 -16.09 7.76
N LYS A 29 15.86 -17.38 8.03
CA LYS A 29 15.76 -17.97 9.37
C LYS A 29 16.57 -17.25 10.46
N PRO A 30 17.81 -16.75 10.19
CA PRO A 30 18.58 -16.02 11.20
C PRO A 30 17.93 -14.71 11.67
N PHE A 31 17.04 -14.12 10.86
CA PHE A 31 16.35 -12.86 11.19
C PHE A 31 14.97 -13.10 11.85
N THR A 32 14.52 -14.34 11.87
CA THR A 32 13.24 -14.73 12.45
C THR A 32 13.43 -15.21 13.88
N GLY A 33 13.22 -14.33 14.88
CA GLY A 33 13.06 -14.79 16.25
C GLY A 33 11.76 -15.60 16.40
N LYS A 34 11.76 -16.64 17.25
CA LYS A 34 10.65 -17.61 17.42
C LYS A 34 9.26 -16.95 17.52
N ASP A 35 9.15 -15.81 18.21
CA ASP A 35 7.86 -15.13 18.42
C ASP A 35 7.46 -14.18 17.29
N LYS A 36 8.37 -13.82 16.38
CA LYS A 36 8.13 -12.82 15.30
C LYS A 36 8.17 -13.43 13.91
N GLU A 37 8.44 -14.71 13.78
CA GLU A 37 8.63 -15.40 12.50
C GLU A 37 7.45 -15.20 11.56
N LYS A 38 6.24 -15.51 12.01
CA LYS A 38 5.01 -15.38 11.18
C LYS A 38 4.82 -13.95 10.64
N LYS A 39 5.07 -12.95 11.49
CA LYS A 39 4.94 -11.55 11.10
C LYS A 39 6.02 -11.15 10.11
N PHE A 40 7.26 -11.56 10.34
CA PHE A 40 8.37 -11.30 9.43
C PHE A 40 8.12 -11.93 8.06
N LEU A 41 7.78 -13.21 8.01
CA LEU A 41 7.51 -13.91 6.76
C LEU A 41 6.34 -13.30 5.99
N ALA A 42 5.26 -12.93 6.68
CA ALA A 42 4.13 -12.24 6.04
C ALA A 42 4.58 -10.92 5.38
N GLN A 43 5.43 -10.14 6.04
CA GLN A 43 5.97 -8.89 5.49
C GLN A 43 6.94 -9.14 4.32
N ALA A 44 7.80 -10.16 4.43
CA ALA A 44 8.76 -10.50 3.38
C ALA A 44 8.05 -10.98 2.10
N PHE A 45 7.09 -11.91 2.24
CA PHE A 45 6.29 -12.37 1.10
C PHE A 45 5.41 -11.27 0.51
N GLN A 46 4.87 -10.38 1.35
CA GLN A 46 4.15 -9.20 0.85
C GLN A 46 5.06 -8.30 0.02
N ALA A 47 6.29 -8.05 0.48
CA ALA A 47 7.25 -7.23 -0.26
C ALA A 47 7.60 -7.84 -1.62
N LEU A 48 7.87 -9.16 -1.66
CA LEU A 48 8.13 -9.88 -2.90
C LEU A 48 6.94 -9.82 -3.87
N ARG A 49 5.72 -10.01 -3.37
CA ARG A 49 4.50 -9.93 -4.18
C ARG A 49 4.31 -8.55 -4.80
N ILE A 50 4.49 -7.51 -3.99
CA ILE A 50 4.37 -6.11 -4.43
C ILE A 50 5.36 -5.83 -5.54
N GLU A 51 6.61 -6.28 -5.40
CA GLU A 51 7.67 -6.06 -6.37
C GLU A 51 7.44 -6.84 -7.66
N VAL A 52 7.15 -8.14 -7.56
CA VAL A 52 6.92 -9.01 -8.74
C VAL A 52 5.71 -8.56 -9.55
N ASN A 53 4.64 -8.13 -8.88
CA ASN A 53 3.41 -7.68 -9.55
C ASN A 53 3.42 -6.18 -9.88
N ASP A 54 4.45 -5.44 -9.49
CA ASP A 54 4.55 -3.98 -9.66
C ASP A 54 3.30 -3.23 -9.14
N GLU A 55 2.78 -3.71 -7.99
CA GLU A 55 1.48 -3.28 -7.44
C GLU A 55 1.44 -1.77 -7.16
N MET A 56 2.54 -1.19 -6.69
CA MET A 56 2.60 0.24 -6.36
C MET A 56 2.55 1.13 -7.61
N ARG A 57 3.19 0.69 -8.72
CA ARG A 57 3.13 1.41 -9.98
C ARG A 57 1.75 1.33 -10.59
N ALA A 58 1.18 0.14 -10.68
CA ALA A 58 -0.18 -0.06 -11.18
C ALA A 58 -1.21 0.78 -10.41
N LEU A 59 -1.09 0.84 -9.07
CA LEU A 59 -1.96 1.68 -8.24
C LEU A 59 -1.80 3.18 -8.56
N LYS A 60 -0.57 3.67 -8.72
CA LYS A 60 -0.31 5.06 -9.08
C LYS A 60 -0.88 5.41 -10.45
N GLU A 61 -0.64 4.57 -11.45
CA GLU A 61 -1.17 4.74 -12.80
C GLU A 61 -2.70 4.77 -12.79
N MET A 62 -3.35 3.84 -12.12
CA MET A 62 -4.79 3.82 -11.95
C MET A 62 -5.31 5.12 -11.34
N LEU A 63 -4.71 5.58 -10.25
CA LEU A 63 -5.10 6.84 -9.60
C LEU A 63 -4.93 8.05 -10.52
N GLN A 64 -3.83 8.15 -11.26
CA GLN A 64 -3.60 9.23 -12.22
C GLN A 64 -4.61 9.21 -13.37
N GLN A 65 -4.92 8.04 -13.90
CA GLN A 65 -5.90 7.89 -14.98
C GLN A 65 -7.32 8.29 -14.55
N THR A 66 -7.66 8.16 -13.25
CA THR A 66 -8.97 8.63 -12.76
C THR A 66 -9.22 10.11 -13.02
N LEU A 67 -8.15 10.92 -13.09
CA LEU A 67 -8.26 12.34 -13.44
C LEU A 67 -8.76 12.58 -14.88
N GLN A 68 -8.55 11.63 -15.77
CA GLN A 68 -8.96 11.73 -17.17
C GLN A 68 -10.36 11.16 -17.40
N VAL A 69 -10.70 10.07 -16.70
CA VAL A 69 -11.97 9.35 -16.95
C VAL A 69 -13.13 9.85 -16.10
N LEU A 70 -12.87 10.39 -14.91
CA LEU A 70 -13.92 10.94 -14.06
C LEU A 70 -14.32 12.35 -14.56
N LYS A 71 -15.62 12.59 -14.63
CA LYS A 71 -16.17 13.94 -14.84
C LYS A 71 -16.15 14.72 -13.51
N PRO A 72 -16.17 16.06 -13.53
CA PRO A 72 -16.43 16.87 -12.34
C PRO A 72 -17.69 16.38 -11.60
N GLY A 73 -17.63 16.27 -10.28
CA GLY A 73 -18.68 15.67 -9.45
C GLY A 73 -18.66 14.12 -9.41
N GLY A 74 -17.87 13.46 -10.26
CA GLY A 74 -17.70 12.00 -10.23
C GLY A 74 -16.97 11.54 -8.98
N ARG A 75 -17.36 10.39 -8.43
CA ARG A 75 -16.78 9.85 -7.19
C ARG A 75 -15.83 8.71 -7.46
N LEU A 76 -14.66 8.77 -6.81
CA LEU A 76 -13.69 7.70 -6.74
C LEU A 76 -13.82 7.01 -5.38
N VAL A 77 -14.04 5.71 -5.39
CA VAL A 77 -14.12 4.86 -4.19
C VAL A 77 -13.02 3.81 -4.27
N VAL A 78 -12.15 3.77 -3.28
CA VAL A 78 -11.00 2.85 -3.24
C VAL A 78 -10.96 2.12 -1.93
N ILE A 79 -10.84 0.79 -2.00
CA ILE A 79 -10.56 -0.08 -0.85
C ILE A 79 -9.11 -0.53 -0.94
N THR A 80 -8.38 -0.40 0.16
CA THR A 80 -7.00 -0.86 0.30
C THR A 80 -6.88 -1.83 1.46
N TYR A 81 -5.92 -2.76 1.41
CA TYR A 81 -5.74 -3.80 2.41
C TYR A 81 -4.43 -3.70 3.20
N HIS A 82 -3.51 -2.84 2.79
CA HIS A 82 -2.27 -2.60 3.53
C HIS A 82 -1.86 -1.13 3.54
N SER A 83 -0.96 -0.80 4.46
CA SER A 83 -0.60 0.58 4.78
C SER A 83 0.09 1.33 3.63
N LEU A 84 0.81 0.65 2.75
CA LEU A 84 1.49 1.28 1.62
C LEU A 84 0.47 1.77 0.59
N GLU A 85 -0.48 0.92 0.19
CA GLU A 85 -1.59 1.32 -0.69
C GLU A 85 -2.39 2.48 -0.08
N ASP A 86 -2.82 2.33 1.18
CA ASP A 86 -3.62 3.35 1.86
C ASP A 86 -2.91 4.70 1.92
N ARG A 87 -1.59 4.71 2.11
CA ARG A 87 -0.78 5.93 2.11
C ARG A 87 -0.80 6.62 0.75
N LEU A 88 -0.59 5.86 -0.34
CA LEU A 88 -0.62 6.40 -1.71
C LEU A 88 -2.00 6.99 -2.03
N VAL A 89 -3.07 6.23 -1.79
CA VAL A 89 -4.45 6.68 -2.03
C VAL A 89 -4.76 7.92 -1.19
N LYS A 90 -4.46 7.89 0.10
CA LYS A 90 -4.68 9.03 1.01
C LYS A 90 -3.97 10.28 0.51
N ASN A 91 -2.68 10.16 0.19
CA ASN A 91 -1.89 11.30 -0.27
C ASN A 91 -2.46 11.86 -1.56
N PHE A 92 -2.67 11.02 -2.56
CA PHE A 92 -3.19 11.44 -3.86
C PHE A 92 -4.55 12.14 -3.74
N LEU A 93 -5.49 11.60 -2.98
CA LEU A 93 -6.80 12.20 -2.81
C LEU A 93 -6.76 13.52 -2.03
N LYS A 94 -5.83 13.67 -1.06
CA LYS A 94 -5.73 14.87 -0.24
C LYS A 94 -4.90 15.99 -0.86
N THR A 95 -3.84 15.65 -1.57
CA THR A 95 -2.86 16.64 -2.02
C THR A 95 -2.63 16.64 -3.54
N GLY A 96 -3.25 15.71 -4.29
CA GLY A 96 -3.04 15.58 -5.73
C GLY A 96 -1.71 14.92 -6.13
N ASN A 97 -0.86 14.55 -5.15
CA ASN A 97 0.41 13.90 -5.40
C ASN A 97 0.63 12.70 -4.45
N PHE A 98 1.62 11.84 -4.75
CA PHE A 98 1.89 10.63 -3.96
C PHE A 98 2.78 10.88 -2.75
N GLU A 99 3.49 11.98 -2.73
CA GLU A 99 4.39 12.40 -1.65
C GLU A 99 3.61 12.93 -0.44
N GLY A 100 2.36 13.36 -0.64
CA GLY A 100 1.52 13.97 0.39
C GLY A 100 1.93 15.39 0.75
N LYS A 101 2.65 16.07 -0.16
CA LYS A 101 3.02 17.48 0.00
C LYS A 101 1.88 18.35 -0.49
N SER A 102 1.35 19.20 0.37
CA SER A 102 0.31 20.16 0.00
C SER A 102 0.93 21.33 -0.76
N GLU A 103 0.53 21.51 -2.00
CA GLU A 103 0.77 22.73 -2.73
C GLU A 103 -0.40 23.69 -2.43
N GLN A 104 -0.08 24.86 -1.91
CA GLN A 104 -1.06 25.88 -1.56
C GLN A 104 -0.92 27.06 -2.52
N ASP A 105 -2.05 27.62 -2.89
CA ASP A 105 -2.08 28.89 -3.59
C ASP A 105 -1.70 30.07 -2.65
N PHE A 106 -1.63 31.26 -3.21
CA PHE A 106 -1.31 32.49 -2.44
C PHE A 106 -2.29 32.74 -1.27
N PHE A 107 -3.50 32.19 -1.33
CA PHE A 107 -4.53 32.30 -0.31
C PHE A 107 -4.55 31.14 0.69
N GLY A 108 -3.61 30.19 0.59
CA GLY A 108 -3.51 29.04 1.49
C GLY A 108 -4.42 27.86 1.13
N ASN A 109 -5.14 27.90 -0.02
CA ASN A 109 -5.98 26.80 -0.44
C ASN A 109 -5.11 25.67 -1.03
N VAL A 110 -5.36 24.44 -0.59
CA VAL A 110 -4.68 23.27 -1.13
C VAL A 110 -5.17 22.99 -2.55
N GLN A 111 -4.24 23.00 -3.50
CA GLN A 111 -4.51 22.64 -4.87
C GLN A 111 -4.56 21.09 -4.98
N THR A 112 -5.77 20.56 -5.00
CA THR A 112 -6.03 19.14 -5.20
C THR A 112 -7.18 18.94 -6.18
N PRO A 113 -7.09 17.93 -7.07
CA PRO A 113 -8.17 17.64 -8.02
C PRO A 113 -9.38 16.98 -7.37
N PHE A 114 -9.27 16.56 -6.10
CA PHE A 114 -10.33 15.88 -5.39
C PHE A 114 -10.75 16.63 -4.13
N ARG A 115 -12.02 16.46 -3.77
CA ARG A 115 -12.60 16.80 -2.47
C ARG A 115 -12.93 15.51 -1.73
N MET A 116 -12.39 15.34 -0.52
CA MET A 116 -12.74 14.18 0.30
C MET A 116 -14.23 14.22 0.66
N VAL A 117 -14.95 13.13 0.41
CA VAL A 117 -16.37 13.00 0.79
C VAL A 117 -16.48 12.83 2.31
N ASN A 118 -15.54 12.09 2.89
CA ASN A 118 -15.43 11.90 4.33
C ASN A 118 -13.98 12.10 4.79
N ASN A 119 -13.81 12.82 5.89
CA ASN A 119 -12.45 13.11 6.41
C ASN A 119 -11.79 11.90 7.09
N LYS A 120 -12.61 11.04 7.69
CA LYS A 120 -12.13 9.82 8.34
C LYS A 120 -12.20 8.65 7.36
N VAL A 121 -11.18 7.78 7.43
CA VAL A 121 -11.20 6.51 6.69
C VAL A 121 -12.33 5.63 7.23
N ILE A 122 -13.03 4.94 6.35
CA ILE A 122 -14.03 3.96 6.72
C ILE A 122 -13.31 2.62 6.88
N VAL A 123 -13.54 1.97 8.01
CA VAL A 123 -13.02 0.63 8.33
C VAL A 123 -14.19 -0.32 8.53
N PRO A 124 -13.98 -1.64 8.37
CA PRO A 124 -15.04 -2.62 8.57
C PRO A 124 -15.56 -2.61 10.01
N SER A 125 -16.83 -2.94 10.20
CA SER A 125 -17.42 -3.17 11.52
C SER A 125 -16.92 -4.48 12.14
N ASP A 126 -17.09 -4.62 13.46
CA ASP A 126 -16.75 -5.85 14.16
C ASP A 126 -17.55 -7.04 13.61
N GLU A 127 -18.83 -6.85 13.29
CA GLU A 127 -19.68 -7.87 12.66
C GLU A 127 -19.15 -8.31 11.28
N GLU A 128 -18.63 -7.37 10.49
CA GLU A 128 -18.02 -7.73 9.21
C GLU A 128 -16.71 -8.50 9.41
N ILE A 129 -15.90 -8.12 10.39
CA ILE A 129 -14.65 -8.81 10.71
C ILE A 129 -14.91 -10.22 11.20
N GLU A 130 -15.96 -10.45 12.00
CA GLU A 130 -16.36 -11.79 12.44
C GLU A 130 -16.80 -12.66 11.28
N ARG A 131 -17.63 -12.13 10.38
CA ARG A 131 -18.10 -12.83 9.18
C ARG A 131 -17.02 -13.03 8.13
N ASN A 132 -16.12 -12.05 7.98
CA ASN A 132 -15.03 -12.05 7.00
C ASN A 132 -13.73 -11.54 7.64
N PRO A 133 -12.94 -12.40 8.31
CA PRO A 133 -11.71 -11.99 8.98
C PRO A 133 -10.66 -11.33 8.06
N ARG A 134 -10.76 -11.53 6.74
CA ARG A 134 -9.87 -10.88 5.75
C ARG A 134 -10.15 -9.39 5.63
N SER A 135 -11.35 -8.92 5.97
CA SER A 135 -11.72 -7.51 5.93
C SER A 135 -11.00 -6.65 6.98
N ARG A 136 -10.45 -7.26 8.05
CA ARG A 136 -9.85 -6.55 9.20
C ARG A 136 -8.87 -5.43 8.84
N SER A 137 -8.13 -5.57 7.76
CA SER A 137 -7.16 -4.57 7.31
C SER A 137 -7.69 -3.62 6.25
N ALA A 138 -8.94 -3.79 5.83
CA ALA A 138 -9.55 -3.00 4.77
C ALA A 138 -9.74 -1.54 5.21
N LYS A 139 -9.48 -0.62 4.27
CA LYS A 139 -9.69 0.82 4.44
C LYS A 139 -10.36 1.37 3.20
N LEU A 140 -11.54 1.94 3.36
CA LEU A 140 -12.29 2.56 2.29
C LEU A 140 -12.11 4.08 2.34
N ARG A 141 -11.76 4.66 1.18
CA ARG A 141 -11.69 6.11 0.98
C ARG A 141 -12.55 6.53 -0.18
N ILE A 142 -13.23 7.66 -0.01
CA ILE A 142 -14.13 8.23 -1.01
C ILE A 142 -13.74 9.67 -1.25
N ALA A 143 -13.58 10.03 -2.51
CA ALA A 143 -13.36 11.41 -2.92
C ALA A 143 -14.17 11.73 -4.17
N GLU A 144 -14.51 13.00 -4.33
CA GLU A 144 -15.25 13.54 -5.45
C GLU A 144 -14.33 14.43 -6.28
N LYS A 145 -14.33 14.26 -7.60
CA LYS A 145 -13.56 15.11 -8.49
C LYS A 145 -14.15 16.52 -8.51
N LYS A 146 -13.29 17.52 -8.38
CA LYS A 146 -13.65 18.94 -8.52
C LYS A 146 -13.92 19.32 -9.95
#